data_58e8cac611c2905ace1bd0f33ed85fd5
#
_entry.id   58e8cac611c2905ace1bd0f33ed85fd5
#
_cell.length_a   1.000
_cell.length_b   1.000
_cell.length_c   1.000
_cell.angle_alpha   90.00
_cell.angle_beta   90.00
_cell.angle_gamma   90.00
#
_symmetry.space_group_name_H-M   'P 1'
#
loop_
_entity.id
_entity.type
_entity.pdbx_description
1 polymer ?
#
loop_
_entity_poly.entity_id
_entity_poly.type
_entity_poly.pdbx_seq_one_letter_code
_entity_poly.pdbx_strand_id
1 'polypeptide(L)'
;MLCIGNSFSWDAVEQELAPLCDAGKQPIIIGNLYYGGCSLEQHHTFLIKDTAAYSFRYIEHGVRTPNEGYSLRQALRLMQWDYISLQQASHDSGIQSSYEPYLSDLIDTVRAYQPHATLCWMQTWSYSQDAKHPEYPRYQKS
;
A
#
# COMPACT_ATOMS: atom_id res chain seq x y z
N MET A 1 -8.11 7.08 5.67
CA MET A 1 -7.55 5.80 5.21
C MET A 1 -6.06 5.94 4.98
N LEU A 2 -5.22 4.99 5.42
CA LEU A 2 -3.80 4.90 5.08
C LEU A 2 -3.59 3.73 4.11
N CYS A 3 -2.88 3.94 3.02
CA CYS A 3 -2.46 2.90 2.10
C CYS A 3 -0.95 2.69 2.21
N ILE A 4 -0.52 1.49 2.51
CA ILE A 4 0.89 1.08 2.49
C ILE A 4 1.06 0.30 1.18
N GLY A 5 1.58 0.99 0.13
CA GLY A 5 1.40 0.47 -1.20
C GLY A 5 2.41 0.90 -2.26
N ASN A 6 2.06 0.59 -3.49
CA ASN A 6 2.85 0.83 -4.69
C ASN A 6 1.97 1.43 -5.80
N SER A 7 2.27 1.17 -7.09
CA SER A 7 1.49 1.71 -8.22
C SER A 7 -0.01 1.38 -8.15
N PHE A 8 -0.39 0.22 -7.62
CA PHE A 8 -1.81 -0.13 -7.50
C PHE A 8 -2.57 0.78 -6.53
N SER A 9 -1.95 1.19 -5.40
CA SER A 9 -2.59 2.15 -4.50
C SER A 9 -2.67 3.54 -5.13
N TRP A 10 -1.73 3.90 -5.99
CA TRP A 10 -1.85 5.13 -6.77
C TRP A 10 -3.06 5.07 -7.68
N ASP A 11 -3.17 4.02 -8.50
CA ASP A 11 -4.29 3.88 -9.44
C ASP A 11 -5.64 3.80 -8.70
N ALA A 12 -5.79 2.83 -7.79
CA ALA A 12 -7.08 2.56 -7.17
C ALA A 12 -7.53 3.64 -6.17
N VAL A 13 -6.62 4.23 -5.43
CA VAL A 13 -6.97 5.12 -4.32
C VAL A 13 -6.87 6.59 -4.70
N GLU A 14 -5.78 6.99 -5.35
CA GLU A 14 -5.60 8.39 -5.73
C GLU A 14 -6.39 8.77 -6.98
N GLN A 15 -6.49 7.86 -7.98
CA GLN A 15 -7.14 8.16 -9.25
C GLN A 15 -8.63 7.82 -9.24
N GLU A 16 -9.07 6.87 -8.40
CA GLU A 16 -10.45 6.40 -8.41
C GLU A 16 -11.19 6.71 -7.10
N LEU A 17 -10.72 6.20 -5.95
CA LEU A 17 -11.45 6.33 -4.69
C LEU A 17 -11.57 7.79 -4.23
N ALA A 18 -10.50 8.57 -4.29
CA ALA A 18 -10.51 9.97 -3.84
C ALA A 18 -11.51 10.82 -4.66
N PRO A 19 -11.50 10.79 -6.02
CA PRO A 19 -12.50 11.50 -6.81
C PRO A 19 -13.92 10.99 -6.61
N LEU A 20 -14.13 9.68 -6.41
CA LEU A 20 -15.46 9.12 -6.14
C LEU A 20 -16.02 9.61 -4.83
N CYS A 21 -15.21 9.66 -3.78
CA CYS A 21 -15.62 10.19 -2.49
C CYS A 21 -15.97 11.69 -2.57
N ASP A 22 -15.17 12.46 -3.30
CA ASP A 22 -15.43 13.89 -3.52
C ASP A 22 -16.74 14.11 -4.28
N ALA A 23 -16.94 13.39 -5.39
CA ALA A 23 -18.18 13.44 -6.17
C ALA A 23 -19.40 13.02 -5.34
N GLY A 24 -19.24 12.01 -4.48
CA GLY A 24 -20.29 11.54 -3.55
C GLY A 24 -20.49 12.43 -2.32
N LYS A 25 -19.73 13.51 -2.18
CA LYS A 25 -19.72 14.39 -1.00
C LYS A 25 -19.47 13.63 0.31
N GLN A 26 -18.68 12.59 0.24
CA GLN A 26 -18.24 11.80 1.38
C GLN A 26 -16.80 12.23 1.73
N PRO A 27 -16.60 13.04 2.78
CA PRO A 27 -15.26 13.52 3.13
C PRO A 27 -14.37 12.33 3.50
N ILE A 28 -13.21 12.26 2.87
CA ILE A 28 -12.18 11.25 3.16
C ILE A 28 -10.81 11.92 3.22
N ILE A 29 -10.02 11.50 4.21
CA ILE A 29 -8.60 11.78 4.26
C ILE A 29 -7.86 10.52 3.84
N ILE A 30 -6.97 10.63 2.85
CA ILE A 30 -6.16 9.55 2.35
C ILE A 30 -4.69 9.89 2.56
N GLY A 31 -3.94 8.97 3.20
CA GLY A 31 -2.50 8.94 3.16
C GLY A 31 -2.08 7.77 2.28
N ASN A 32 -1.41 8.03 1.16
CA ASN A 32 -0.82 6.97 0.35
C ASN A 32 0.70 6.96 0.57
N LEU A 33 1.17 5.97 1.33
CA LEU A 33 2.59 5.73 1.59
C LEU A 33 3.15 4.92 0.42
N TYR A 34 3.56 5.65 -0.60
CA TYR A 34 3.89 5.13 -1.92
C TYR A 34 5.38 4.85 -2.10
N TYR A 35 5.67 3.67 -2.63
CA TYR A 35 6.97 3.34 -3.22
C TYR A 35 6.75 2.44 -4.43
N GLY A 36 7.26 2.84 -5.62
CA GLY A 36 7.00 2.12 -6.87
C GLY A 36 7.49 0.67 -6.84
N GLY A 37 6.61 -0.28 -7.19
CA GLY A 37 6.94 -1.71 -7.22
C GLY A 37 7.24 -2.35 -5.87
N CYS A 38 6.96 -1.68 -4.76
CA CYS A 38 7.28 -2.15 -3.42
C CYS A 38 6.58 -3.47 -3.09
N SER A 39 7.36 -4.49 -2.77
CA SER A 39 6.89 -5.78 -2.25
C SER A 39 6.70 -5.75 -0.73
N LEU A 40 6.02 -6.77 -0.18
CA LEU A 40 5.91 -6.94 1.28
C LEU A 40 7.28 -7.06 1.95
N GLU A 41 8.22 -7.80 1.35
CA GLU A 41 9.59 -7.90 1.84
C GLU A 41 10.28 -6.53 1.87
N GLN A 42 10.07 -5.71 0.87
CA GLN A 42 10.68 -4.39 0.81
C GLN A 42 10.04 -3.43 1.83
N HIS A 43 8.70 -3.46 1.99
CA HIS A 43 8.01 -2.73 3.04
C HIS A 43 8.52 -3.14 4.43
N HIS A 44 8.68 -4.45 4.67
CA HIS A 44 9.24 -4.98 5.91
C HIS A 44 10.68 -4.50 6.15
N THR A 45 11.53 -4.54 5.10
CA THR A 45 12.90 -4.03 5.19
C THR A 45 12.94 -2.55 5.58
N PHE A 46 12.08 -1.72 4.97
CA PHE A 46 11.97 -0.31 5.33
C PHE A 46 11.45 -0.11 6.74
N LEU A 47 10.52 -0.95 7.21
CA LEU A 47 10.03 -0.93 8.58
C LEU A 47 11.13 -1.22 9.60
N ILE A 48 11.89 -2.30 9.40
CA ILE A 48 12.96 -2.72 10.35
C ILE A 48 14.05 -1.66 10.44
N LYS A 49 14.44 -1.07 9.31
CA LYS A 49 15.48 -0.03 9.24
C LYS A 49 14.96 1.38 9.53
N ASP A 50 13.65 1.55 9.73
CA ASP A 50 12.94 2.84 9.81
C ASP A 50 13.33 3.80 8.68
N THR A 51 13.42 3.25 7.46
CA THR A 51 13.90 3.98 6.31
C THR A 51 12.84 4.96 5.81
N ALA A 52 13.20 6.23 5.65
CA ALA A 52 12.36 7.27 5.09
C ALA A 52 12.36 7.23 3.55
N ALA A 53 11.92 6.10 2.97
CA ALA A 53 12.03 5.82 1.55
C ALA A 53 10.78 6.20 0.74
N TYR A 54 9.67 6.48 1.41
CA TYR A 54 8.39 6.66 0.73
C TYR A 54 8.14 8.10 0.30
N SER A 55 7.41 8.25 -0.81
CA SER A 55 6.63 9.44 -1.12
C SER A 55 5.28 9.31 -0.39
N PHE A 56 5.07 10.11 0.65
CA PHE A 56 3.81 10.14 1.35
C PHE A 56 2.87 11.16 0.72
N ARG A 57 1.81 10.69 0.09
CA ARG A 57 0.86 11.52 -0.64
C ARG A 57 -0.39 11.68 0.20
N TYR A 58 -0.53 12.85 0.81
CA TYR A 58 -1.70 13.20 1.61
C TYR A 58 -2.76 13.85 0.73
N ILE A 59 -3.98 13.33 0.81
CA ILE A 59 -5.12 13.83 0.03
C ILE A 59 -6.24 14.17 0.99
N GLU A 60 -6.68 15.42 0.94
CA GLU A 60 -7.80 15.93 1.69
C GLU A 60 -8.58 16.93 0.83
N HIS A 61 -9.91 16.80 0.79
CA HIS A 61 -10.79 17.63 -0.04
C HIS A 61 -10.35 17.71 -1.52
N GLY A 62 -9.90 16.58 -2.09
CA GLY A 62 -9.41 16.51 -3.47
C GLY A 62 -8.04 17.15 -3.70
N VAL A 63 -7.42 17.74 -2.69
CA VAL A 63 -6.09 18.36 -2.78
C VAL A 63 -5.02 17.35 -2.35
N ARG A 64 -4.09 17.04 -3.26
CA ARG A 64 -2.96 16.17 -3.01
C ARG A 64 -1.71 16.96 -2.62
N THR A 65 -1.13 16.63 -1.49
CA THR A 65 0.13 17.20 -1.00
C THR A 65 1.17 16.09 -0.85
N PRO A 66 2.16 16.01 -1.75
CA PRO A 66 3.23 15.02 -1.63
C PRO A 66 4.28 15.47 -0.60
N ASN A 67 4.77 14.51 0.18
CA ASN A 67 5.86 14.69 1.14
C ASN A 67 6.88 13.57 0.92
N GLU A 68 8.05 13.92 0.47
CA GLU A 68 9.12 12.95 0.22
C GLU A 68 9.90 12.61 1.50
N GLY A 69 10.50 11.43 1.51
CA GLY A 69 11.34 11.00 2.63
C GLY A 69 10.53 10.66 3.89
N TYR A 70 9.41 9.97 3.72
CA TYR A 70 8.58 9.49 4.83
C TYR A 70 8.91 8.05 5.20
N SER A 71 8.85 7.72 6.49
CA SER A 71 8.91 6.33 6.95
C SER A 71 7.51 5.78 7.26
N LEU A 72 7.38 4.45 7.28
CA LEU A 72 6.13 3.79 7.64
C LEU A 72 5.68 4.15 9.06
N ARG A 73 6.63 4.24 10.00
CA ARG A 73 6.32 4.61 11.38
C ARG A 73 5.82 6.05 11.50
N GLN A 74 6.37 6.97 10.70
CA GLN A 74 5.88 8.36 10.65
C GLN A 74 4.44 8.41 10.16
N ALA A 75 4.10 7.70 9.09
CA ALA A 75 2.75 7.65 8.55
C ALA A 75 1.75 7.04 9.55
N LEU A 76 2.13 5.97 10.24
CA LEU A 76 1.30 5.34 11.27
C LEU A 76 1.05 6.24 12.48
N ARG A 77 1.97 7.15 12.81
CA ARG A 77 1.84 8.09 13.95
C ARG A 77 1.14 9.39 13.60
N LEU A 78 0.92 9.68 12.32
CA LEU A 78 0.45 10.99 11.87
C LEU A 78 -0.92 11.34 12.44
N MET A 79 -1.83 10.36 12.45
CA MET A 79 -3.19 10.51 12.94
C MET A 79 -3.80 9.14 13.27
N GLN A 80 -4.99 9.13 13.85
CA GLN A 80 -5.77 7.90 13.97
C GLN A 80 -6.39 7.56 12.61
N TRP A 81 -6.05 6.40 12.08
CA TRP A 81 -6.56 5.91 10.81
C TRP A 81 -7.73 4.94 11.04
N ASP A 82 -8.85 5.13 10.33
CA ASP A 82 -9.98 4.21 10.40
C ASP A 82 -9.73 2.93 9.58
N TYR A 83 -9.06 3.07 8.45
CA TYR A 83 -8.73 1.97 7.53
C TYR A 83 -7.26 2.01 7.15
N ILE A 84 -6.62 0.86 7.13
CA ILE A 84 -5.24 0.71 6.66
C ILE A 84 -5.19 -0.44 5.67
N SER A 85 -4.73 -0.17 4.45
CA SER A 85 -4.56 -1.20 3.43
C SER A 85 -3.12 -1.60 3.24
N LEU A 86 -2.92 -2.91 3.04
CA LEU A 86 -1.68 -3.55 2.62
C LEU A 86 -1.90 -4.20 1.27
N GLN A 87 -0.84 -4.40 0.52
CA GLN A 87 -0.85 -5.07 -0.78
C GLN A 87 0.50 -5.73 -1.08
N GLN A 88 0.49 -6.71 -1.99
CA GLN A 88 1.72 -7.25 -2.54
C GLN A 88 2.05 -6.55 -3.87
N ALA A 89 3.32 -6.57 -4.27
CA ALA A 89 3.73 -6.16 -5.61
C ALA A 89 3.21 -7.16 -6.66
N SER A 90 2.91 -6.68 -7.88
CA SER A 90 2.37 -7.52 -8.95
C SER A 90 3.21 -8.75 -9.24
N HIS A 91 4.54 -8.59 -9.27
CA HIS A 91 5.48 -9.66 -9.58
C HIS A 91 5.61 -10.74 -8.49
N ASP A 92 5.06 -10.51 -7.29
CA ASP A 92 5.08 -11.45 -6.18
C ASP A 92 3.67 -11.87 -5.72
N SER A 93 2.61 -11.24 -6.27
CA SER A 93 1.24 -11.40 -5.77
C SER A 93 0.69 -12.84 -5.88
N GLY A 94 1.15 -13.63 -6.84
CA GLY A 94 0.79 -15.04 -7.00
C GLY A 94 1.76 -16.03 -6.34
N ILE A 95 2.78 -15.54 -5.63
CA ILE A 95 3.81 -16.38 -5.01
C ILE A 95 3.57 -16.44 -3.51
N GLN A 96 2.94 -17.52 -3.03
CA GLN A 96 2.56 -17.68 -1.63
C GLN A 96 3.75 -17.49 -0.66
N SER A 97 4.92 -17.99 -1.00
CA SER A 97 6.12 -17.90 -0.15
C SER A 97 6.67 -16.46 -0.02
N SER A 98 6.19 -15.50 -0.83
CA SER A 98 6.60 -14.10 -0.75
C SER A 98 5.82 -13.29 0.29
N TYR A 99 4.84 -13.90 0.94
CA TYR A 99 3.99 -13.21 1.92
C TYR A 99 4.57 -13.28 3.33
N GLU A 100 5.04 -14.45 3.74
CA GLU A 100 5.52 -14.65 5.12
C GLU A 100 7.05 -14.72 5.17
N PRO A 101 7.63 -14.17 6.26
CA PRO A 101 6.99 -13.61 7.47
C PRO A 101 6.59 -12.14 7.34
N TYR A 102 6.82 -11.51 6.21
CA TYR A 102 6.73 -10.06 6.01
C TYR A 102 5.34 -9.50 6.29
N LEU A 103 4.29 -10.20 5.82
CA LEU A 103 2.91 -9.75 6.01
C LEU A 103 2.52 -9.78 7.50
N SER A 104 2.84 -10.86 8.20
CA SER A 104 2.55 -10.99 9.63
C SER A 104 3.24 -9.90 10.44
N ASP A 105 4.52 -9.64 10.21
CA ASP A 105 5.28 -8.60 10.91
C ASP A 105 4.74 -7.19 10.63
N LEU A 106 4.33 -6.92 9.39
CA LEU A 106 3.69 -5.66 9.02
C LEU A 106 2.35 -5.48 9.72
N ILE A 107 1.50 -6.53 9.75
CA ILE A 107 0.21 -6.53 10.44
C ILE A 107 0.39 -6.26 11.92
N ASP A 108 1.32 -6.97 12.58
CA ASP A 108 1.60 -6.80 14.00
C ASP A 108 2.06 -5.38 14.32
N THR A 109 2.91 -4.82 13.45
CA THR A 109 3.32 -3.41 13.60
C THR A 109 2.13 -2.48 13.44
N VAL A 110 1.32 -2.64 12.40
CA VAL A 110 0.14 -1.79 12.18
C VAL A 110 -0.80 -1.87 13.38
N ARG A 111 -1.06 -3.07 13.89
CA ARG A 111 -1.91 -3.27 15.08
C ARG A 111 -1.35 -2.61 16.33
N ALA A 112 -0.02 -2.63 16.52
CA ALA A 112 0.62 -1.98 17.66
C ALA A 112 0.45 -0.44 17.63
N TYR A 113 0.49 0.17 16.44
CA TYR A 113 0.32 1.63 16.29
C TYR A 113 -1.13 2.06 16.16
N GLN A 114 -1.97 1.24 15.53
CA GLN A 114 -3.35 1.56 15.13
C GLN A 114 -4.29 0.40 15.51
N PRO A 115 -4.50 0.12 16.80
CA PRO A 115 -5.24 -1.06 17.26
C PRO A 115 -6.71 -1.06 16.83
N HIS A 116 -7.29 0.11 16.54
CA HIS A 116 -8.70 0.27 16.17
C HIS A 116 -8.92 0.33 14.65
N ALA A 117 -7.85 0.44 13.87
CA ALA A 117 -8.00 0.52 12.41
C ALA A 117 -8.51 -0.79 11.82
N THR A 118 -9.40 -0.69 10.86
CA THR A 118 -9.80 -1.83 10.03
C THR A 118 -8.71 -2.11 9.01
N LEU A 119 -8.14 -3.32 9.05
CA LEU A 119 -7.18 -3.75 8.04
C LEU A 119 -7.89 -4.19 6.77
N CYS A 120 -7.41 -3.71 5.65
CA CYS A 120 -7.87 -4.04 4.32
C CYS A 120 -6.72 -4.67 3.52
N TRP A 121 -7.06 -5.63 2.67
CA TRP A 121 -6.14 -6.16 1.69
C TRP A 121 -6.52 -5.67 0.30
N MET A 122 -5.59 -5.01 -0.38
CA MET A 122 -5.77 -4.63 -1.79
C MET A 122 -5.32 -5.79 -2.66
N GLN A 123 -6.28 -6.51 -3.19
CA GLN A 123 -6.01 -7.62 -4.09
C GLN A 123 -5.66 -7.10 -5.48
N THR A 124 -4.51 -7.52 -6.00
CA THR A 124 -4.11 -7.23 -7.37
C THR A 124 -4.79 -8.21 -8.35
N TRP A 125 -4.96 -7.77 -9.60
CA TRP A 125 -5.44 -8.67 -10.66
C TRP A 125 -4.31 -9.58 -11.14
N SER A 126 -4.70 -10.72 -11.71
CA SER A 126 -3.77 -11.65 -12.34
C SER A 126 -3.24 -11.11 -13.68
N TYR A 127 -2.07 -11.55 -14.09
CA TYR A 127 -1.63 -11.33 -15.48
C TYR A 127 -2.52 -12.06 -16.47
N SER A 128 -2.69 -11.46 -17.65
CA SER A 128 -3.35 -12.14 -18.78
C SER A 128 -2.46 -13.28 -19.31
N GLN A 129 -3.07 -14.27 -19.96
CA GLN A 129 -2.34 -15.44 -20.49
C GLN A 129 -1.26 -15.08 -21.54
N ASP A 130 -1.45 -13.95 -22.22
CA ASP A 130 -0.55 -13.42 -23.25
C ASP A 130 0.33 -12.25 -22.73
N ALA A 131 0.43 -12.08 -21.41
CA ALA A 131 1.21 -11.01 -20.83
C ALA A 131 2.68 -11.09 -21.24
N LYS A 132 3.21 -9.95 -21.69
CA LYS A 132 4.62 -9.81 -22.07
C LYS A 132 5.49 -9.25 -20.93
N HIS A 133 4.93 -9.20 -19.72
CA HIS A 133 5.66 -8.70 -18.56
C HIS A 133 6.87 -9.62 -18.24
N PRO A 134 8.06 -9.07 -17.96
CA PRO A 134 9.27 -9.87 -17.69
C PRO A 134 9.11 -10.91 -16.57
N GLU A 135 8.26 -10.63 -15.59
CA GLU A 135 8.01 -11.52 -14.44
C GLU A 135 6.94 -12.59 -14.73
N TYR A 136 6.19 -12.48 -15.83
CA TYR A 136 5.12 -13.43 -16.16
C TYR A 136 5.58 -14.91 -16.22
N PRO A 137 6.77 -15.24 -16.73
CA PRO A 137 7.23 -16.64 -16.73
C PRO A 137 7.31 -17.29 -15.35
N ARG A 138 7.41 -16.52 -14.27
CA ARG A 138 7.40 -17.04 -12.89
C ARG A 138 6.06 -17.67 -12.52
N TYR A 139 4.96 -17.21 -13.12
CA TYR A 139 3.60 -17.71 -12.87
C TYR A 139 3.23 -18.93 -13.73
N GLN A 140 3.95 -19.19 -14.79
CA GLN A 140 3.71 -20.35 -15.66
C GLN A 140 4.26 -21.66 -15.10
N LYS A 141 5.04 -21.59 -14.02
CA LYS A 141 5.73 -22.75 -13.40
C LYS A 141 5.13 -23.15 -12.05
N SER A 142 4.07 -22.47 -11.61
CA SER A 142 3.40 -22.75 -10.34
C SER A 142 2.11 -23.51 -10.53
#